data_bc44e22db9f712d663e4a08a6b9fdefc
#
_entry.id   bc44e22db9f712d663e4a08a6b9fdefc
#
_cell.length_a   1.000
_cell.length_b   1.000
_cell.length_c   1.000
_cell.angle_alpha   90.00
_cell.angle_beta   90.00
_cell.angle_gamma   90.00
#
_symmetry.space_group_name_H-M   'P 1'
#
loop_
_entity.id
_entity.type
_entity.pdbx_description
1 polymer ?
#
loop_
_entity_poly.entity_id
_entity_poly.type
_entity_poly.pdbx_seq_one_letter_code
_entity_poly.pdbx_strand_id
1 'polypeptide(L)'
;MIEFALIGLTRLLVGGHPRWQGTIPSDRQRIYFANHGSNLDTILLWAALPAHMRAVTHPVAAQDYWGRSKLRRWIATQVLNSVMIDRSGSNNEEDVLAPLRAKLTDGHSAIIFPEGMSSTERLPGPFKAELFYLASAYPNAELVPIFLESLTRAFPKGALFPVPVSYAVRFGTPISLRRNESKDEFLTRARAAIIALA
;
A
#
# COMPACT_ATOMS: atom_id res chain seq x y z
N MET A 1 -16.30 0.60 16.34
CA MET A 1 -16.70 -0.83 16.42
C MET A 1 -16.40 -1.58 15.11
N ILE A 2 -16.85 -1.12 13.95
CA ILE A 2 -16.65 -1.82 12.65
C ILE A 2 -15.17 -1.94 12.27
N GLU A 3 -14.36 -0.90 12.52
CA GLU A 3 -12.91 -0.95 12.33
C GLU A 3 -12.27 -2.10 13.11
N PHE A 4 -12.57 -2.21 14.41
CA PHE A 4 -12.05 -3.30 15.25
C PHE A 4 -12.52 -4.67 14.79
N ALA A 5 -13.77 -4.78 14.33
CA ALA A 5 -14.30 -6.02 13.78
C ALA A 5 -13.59 -6.41 12.46
N LEU A 6 -13.36 -5.44 11.57
CA LEU A 6 -12.64 -5.66 10.32
C LEU A 6 -11.18 -6.08 10.58
N ILE A 7 -10.48 -5.39 11.50
CA ILE A 7 -9.11 -5.72 11.88
C ILE A 7 -9.05 -7.09 12.55
N GLY A 8 -9.96 -7.37 13.48
CA GLY A 8 -10.05 -8.65 14.15
C GLY A 8 -10.33 -9.79 13.17
N LEU A 9 -11.26 -9.61 12.25
CA LEU A 9 -11.58 -10.55 11.20
C LEU A 9 -10.39 -10.75 10.24
N THR A 10 -9.74 -9.67 9.81
CA THR A 10 -8.57 -9.73 8.95
C THR A 10 -7.42 -10.48 9.62
N ARG A 11 -7.14 -10.20 10.89
CA ARG A 11 -6.12 -10.92 11.67
C ARG A 11 -6.48 -12.38 11.91
N LEU A 12 -7.75 -12.67 12.15
CA LEU A 12 -8.23 -14.04 12.38
C LEU A 12 -8.17 -14.88 11.10
N LEU A 13 -8.62 -14.33 9.96
CA LEU A 13 -8.71 -15.05 8.70
C LEU A 13 -7.37 -15.16 7.96
N VAL A 14 -6.52 -14.18 8.09
CA VAL A 14 -5.30 -14.06 7.26
C VAL A 14 -4.03 -14.00 8.09
N GLY A 15 -4.13 -13.87 9.42
CA GLY A 15 -2.99 -13.93 10.33
C GLY A 15 -1.96 -12.81 10.17
N GLY A 16 -2.30 -11.71 9.49
CA GLY A 16 -1.40 -10.63 9.09
C GLY A 16 -0.56 -10.05 10.23
N HIS A 17 0.59 -10.68 10.50
CA HIS A 17 1.53 -10.19 11.50
C HIS A 17 2.53 -9.23 10.88
N PRO A 18 2.59 -7.96 11.37
CA PRO A 18 3.61 -7.03 10.93
C PRO A 18 5.00 -7.52 11.37
N ARG A 19 5.92 -7.60 10.41
CA ARG A 19 7.33 -7.86 10.67
C ARG A 19 8.12 -6.61 10.29
N TRP A 20 8.58 -5.89 11.27
CA TRP A 20 9.40 -4.69 11.11
C TRP A 20 10.87 -5.10 10.95
N GLN A 21 11.37 -5.06 9.69
CA GLN A 21 12.72 -5.48 9.32
C GLN A 21 13.51 -4.26 8.82
N GLY A 22 14.27 -3.63 9.70
CA GLY A 22 15.04 -2.43 9.36
C GLY A 22 14.31 -1.10 9.53
N THR A 23 13.09 -1.13 10.08
CA THR A 23 12.35 0.04 10.56
C THR A 23 11.52 -0.33 11.78
N ILE A 24 10.96 0.67 12.45
CA ILE A 24 10.03 0.52 13.59
C ILE A 24 8.80 1.39 13.35
N PRO A 25 7.66 1.16 14.03
CA PRO A 25 6.56 2.10 14.05
C PRO A 25 7.04 3.51 14.43
N SER A 26 6.56 4.53 13.72
CA SER A 26 6.99 5.93 13.91
C SER A 26 5.88 6.88 13.48
N ASP A 27 5.80 8.04 14.14
CA ASP A 27 4.89 9.14 13.78
C ASP A 27 5.41 10.02 12.64
N ARG A 28 6.60 9.71 12.10
CA ARG A 28 7.12 10.41 10.91
C ARG A 28 6.22 10.18 9.72
N GLN A 29 6.12 11.19 8.87
CA GLN A 29 5.43 11.06 7.59
C GLN A 29 6.08 9.97 6.73
N ARG A 30 5.26 9.06 6.19
CA ARG A 30 5.71 7.91 5.40
C ARG A 30 4.89 7.71 4.14
N ILE A 31 5.57 7.32 3.09
CA ILE A 31 4.95 6.75 1.90
C ILE A 31 5.31 5.27 1.89
N TYR A 32 4.33 4.44 2.26
CA TYR A 32 4.44 2.99 2.21
C TYR A 32 4.19 2.53 0.79
N PHE A 33 5.13 1.81 0.21
CA PHE A 33 4.97 1.26 -1.14
C PHE A 33 5.15 -0.26 -1.11
N ALA A 34 4.21 -0.99 -1.72
CA ALA A 34 4.11 -2.44 -1.62
C ALA A 34 3.91 -3.11 -2.98
N ASN A 35 4.28 -4.41 -3.08
CA ASN A 35 3.80 -5.26 -4.16
C ASN A 35 2.29 -5.48 -4.06
N HIS A 36 1.63 -5.74 -5.21
CA HIS A 36 0.18 -5.84 -5.30
C HIS A 36 -0.27 -7.14 -5.96
N GLY A 37 -0.87 -8.02 -5.18
CA GLY A 37 -1.42 -9.29 -5.67
C GLY A 37 -2.95 -9.35 -5.63
N SER A 38 -3.59 -8.52 -4.77
CA SER A 38 -5.03 -8.59 -4.53
C SER A 38 -5.56 -7.28 -3.93
N ASN A 39 -6.83 -6.95 -4.22
CA ASN A 39 -7.49 -5.79 -3.57
C ASN A 39 -7.57 -5.89 -2.04
N LEU A 40 -7.40 -7.08 -1.48
CA LEU A 40 -7.32 -7.29 -0.03
C LEU A 40 -5.99 -6.80 0.57
N ASP A 41 -4.95 -6.63 -0.24
CA ASP A 41 -3.63 -6.15 0.20
C ASP A 41 -3.72 -4.79 0.88
N THR A 42 -4.58 -3.91 0.37
CA THR A 42 -4.86 -2.61 0.98
C THR A 42 -5.35 -2.75 2.42
N ILE A 43 -6.30 -3.66 2.64
CA ILE A 43 -6.86 -3.91 3.98
C ILE A 43 -5.81 -4.53 4.89
N LEU A 44 -5.07 -5.51 4.38
CA LEU A 44 -4.02 -6.21 5.14
C LEU A 44 -2.92 -5.28 5.58
N LEU A 45 -2.40 -4.48 4.67
CA LEU A 45 -1.34 -3.52 4.96
C LEU A 45 -1.81 -2.47 5.96
N TRP A 46 -3.00 -1.90 5.74
CA TRP A 46 -3.58 -0.91 6.65
C TRP A 46 -3.83 -1.50 8.04
N ALA A 47 -4.38 -2.74 8.13
CA ALA A 47 -4.62 -3.42 9.40
C ALA A 47 -3.33 -3.81 10.16
N ALA A 48 -2.21 -3.96 9.45
CA ALA A 48 -0.90 -4.24 10.03
C ALA A 48 -0.28 -3.03 10.74
N LEU A 49 -0.72 -1.81 10.40
CA LEU A 49 -0.24 -0.59 11.07
C LEU A 49 -0.84 -0.46 12.48
N PRO A 50 -0.10 0.13 13.45
CA PRO A 50 -0.63 0.57 14.74
C PRO A 50 -1.80 1.55 14.57
N ALA A 51 -2.70 1.62 15.55
CA ALA A 51 -3.91 2.42 15.47
C ALA A 51 -3.63 3.93 15.22
N HIS A 52 -2.65 4.51 15.94
CA HIS A 52 -2.27 5.91 15.76
C HIS A 52 -1.75 6.19 14.34
N MET A 53 -1.00 5.27 13.76
CA MET A 53 -0.48 5.41 12.39
C MET A 53 -1.61 5.28 11.35
N ARG A 54 -2.59 4.37 11.57
CA ARG A 54 -3.75 4.23 10.68
C ARG A 54 -4.58 5.50 10.56
N ALA A 55 -4.73 6.23 11.66
CA ALA A 55 -5.51 7.47 11.70
C ALA A 55 -4.99 8.54 10.71
N VAL A 56 -3.67 8.54 10.48
CA VAL A 56 -3.00 9.52 9.60
C VAL A 56 -2.43 8.90 8.31
N THR A 57 -2.80 7.66 8.00
CA THR A 57 -2.32 6.97 6.80
C THR A 57 -3.47 6.70 5.84
N HIS A 58 -3.30 7.15 4.59
CA HIS A 58 -4.32 7.09 3.55
C HIS A 58 -3.90 6.13 2.43
N PRO A 59 -4.53 4.94 2.33
CA PRO A 59 -4.37 4.09 1.17
C PRO A 59 -4.91 4.75 -0.10
N VAL A 60 -4.25 4.56 -1.22
CA VAL A 60 -4.78 4.92 -2.54
C VAL A 60 -5.74 3.84 -3.00
N ALA A 61 -6.97 4.23 -3.33
CA ALA A 61 -8.05 3.35 -3.76
C ALA A 61 -8.54 3.73 -5.16
N ALA A 62 -8.47 2.80 -6.11
CA ALA A 62 -8.92 3.03 -7.47
C ALA A 62 -10.46 3.06 -7.56
N GLN A 63 -11.01 4.13 -8.18
CA GLN A 63 -12.44 4.37 -8.31
C GLN A 63 -13.16 3.28 -9.09
N ASP A 64 -12.52 2.70 -10.11
CA ASP A 64 -13.04 1.64 -10.96
C ASP A 64 -13.35 0.34 -10.20
N TYR A 65 -12.65 0.06 -9.09
CA TYR A 65 -12.92 -1.11 -8.24
C TYR A 65 -13.71 -0.73 -6.98
N TRP A 66 -13.22 0.23 -6.20
CA TRP A 66 -13.81 0.58 -4.92
C TRP A 66 -15.10 1.40 -5.04
N GLY A 67 -15.27 2.09 -6.18
CA GLY A 67 -16.48 2.85 -6.50
C GLY A 67 -17.67 2.01 -6.98
N ARG A 68 -17.46 0.73 -7.35
CA ARG A 68 -18.51 -0.13 -7.98
C ARG A 68 -19.72 -0.43 -7.09
N SER A 69 -19.58 -0.38 -5.76
CA SER A 69 -20.71 -0.58 -4.85
C SER A 69 -20.64 0.39 -3.67
N LYS A 70 -21.81 0.75 -3.13
CA LYS A 70 -21.92 1.62 -1.97
C LYS A 70 -21.13 1.07 -0.76
N LEU A 71 -21.18 -0.26 -0.55
CA LEU A 71 -20.47 -0.92 0.54
C LEU A 71 -18.96 -0.82 0.37
N ARG A 72 -18.42 -1.13 -0.82
CA ARG A 72 -16.96 -1.02 -1.09
C ARG A 72 -16.48 0.41 -0.91
N ARG A 73 -17.19 1.37 -1.50
CA ARG A 73 -16.88 2.79 -1.37
C ARG A 73 -16.88 3.22 0.10
N TRP A 74 -17.89 2.81 0.87
CA TRP A 74 -17.99 3.09 2.29
C TRP A 74 -16.81 2.50 3.08
N ILE A 75 -16.43 1.22 2.83
CA ILE A 75 -15.26 0.60 3.44
C ILE A 75 -13.99 1.40 3.10
N ALA A 76 -13.77 1.70 1.83
CA ALA A 76 -12.59 2.46 1.41
C ALA A 76 -12.50 3.82 2.10
N THR A 77 -13.59 4.60 2.11
CA THR A 77 -13.55 6.00 2.58
C THR A 77 -13.75 6.15 4.08
N GLN A 78 -14.63 5.35 4.70
CA GLN A 78 -14.99 5.53 6.11
C GLN A 78 -14.23 4.59 7.06
N VAL A 79 -13.77 3.43 6.58
CA VAL A 79 -13.04 2.48 7.41
C VAL A 79 -11.53 2.58 7.18
N LEU A 80 -11.11 2.54 5.91
CA LEU A 80 -9.69 2.59 5.56
C LEU A 80 -9.13 4.01 5.42
N ASN A 81 -9.98 5.03 5.49
CA ASN A 81 -9.60 6.43 5.27
C ASN A 81 -8.86 6.65 3.93
N SER A 82 -9.26 5.89 2.90
CA SER A 82 -8.58 5.86 1.61
C SER A 82 -8.86 7.10 0.78
N VAL A 83 -7.87 7.53 0.02
CA VAL A 83 -8.02 8.53 -1.04
C VAL A 83 -8.46 7.83 -2.32
N MET A 84 -9.62 8.22 -2.84
CA MET A 84 -10.14 7.70 -4.10
C MET A 84 -9.48 8.41 -5.27
N ILE A 85 -8.96 7.65 -6.24
CA ILE A 85 -8.37 8.18 -7.47
C ILE A 85 -9.11 7.65 -8.69
N ASP A 86 -9.38 8.53 -9.65
CA ASP A 86 -9.93 8.18 -10.95
C ASP A 86 -8.81 8.13 -11.99
N ARG A 87 -8.57 6.94 -12.53
CA ARG A 87 -7.55 6.69 -13.55
C ARG A 87 -8.10 6.77 -14.97
N SER A 88 -9.41 6.91 -15.14
CA SER A 88 -10.08 6.81 -16.45
C SER A 88 -10.18 8.13 -17.19
N GLY A 89 -10.05 9.26 -16.51
CA GLY A 89 -10.40 10.58 -17.05
C GLY A 89 -9.25 11.55 -17.27
N SER A 90 -8.03 11.26 -16.82
CA SER A 90 -6.91 12.21 -16.92
C SER A 90 -5.71 11.59 -17.63
N ASN A 91 -5.23 12.26 -18.67
CA ASN A 91 -3.94 11.97 -19.31
C ASN A 91 -2.76 12.53 -18.49
N ASN A 92 -3.04 13.25 -17.39
CA ASN A 92 -2.04 13.85 -16.52
C ASN A 92 -2.01 13.12 -15.16
N GLU A 93 -0.92 12.41 -14.89
CA GLU A 93 -0.70 11.70 -13.63
C GLU A 93 -0.75 12.64 -12.41
N GLU A 94 -0.42 13.92 -12.59
CA GLU A 94 -0.47 14.92 -11.51
C GLU A 94 -1.90 15.18 -11.02
N ASP A 95 -2.86 15.23 -11.93
CA ASP A 95 -4.28 15.46 -11.59
C ASP A 95 -4.87 14.24 -10.88
N VAL A 96 -4.46 13.05 -11.29
CA VAL A 96 -4.93 11.79 -10.68
C VAL A 96 -4.51 11.70 -9.20
N LEU A 97 -3.31 12.16 -8.88
CA LEU A 97 -2.76 12.09 -7.52
C LEU A 97 -3.03 13.35 -6.68
N ALA A 98 -3.70 14.37 -7.21
CA ALA A 98 -3.96 15.62 -6.47
C ALA A 98 -4.63 15.39 -5.08
N PRO A 99 -5.64 14.50 -4.93
CA PRO A 99 -6.24 14.25 -3.61
C PRO A 99 -5.25 13.60 -2.61
N LEU A 100 -4.32 12.76 -3.09
CA LEU A 100 -3.27 12.18 -2.26
C LEU A 100 -2.23 13.22 -1.87
N ARG A 101 -1.83 14.07 -2.80
CA ARG A 101 -0.88 15.17 -2.56
C ARG A 101 -1.40 16.12 -1.48
N ALA A 102 -2.69 16.45 -1.47
CA ALA A 102 -3.28 17.26 -0.41
C ALA A 102 -3.04 16.63 0.98
N LYS A 103 -3.28 15.32 1.13
CA LYS A 103 -3.01 14.60 2.39
C LYS A 103 -1.54 14.59 2.77
N LEU A 104 -0.65 14.36 1.80
CA LEU A 104 0.79 14.41 2.06
C LEU A 104 1.28 15.81 2.43
N THR A 105 0.70 16.86 1.85
CA THR A 105 1.01 18.26 2.20
C THR A 105 0.58 18.59 3.62
N ASP A 106 -0.53 18.00 4.09
CA ASP A 106 -1.02 18.10 5.48
C ASP A 106 -0.16 17.28 6.48
N GLY A 107 0.93 16.64 6.02
CA GLY A 107 1.82 15.84 6.86
C GLY A 107 1.35 14.40 7.10
N HIS A 108 0.26 13.97 6.45
CA HIS A 108 -0.24 12.61 6.56
C HIS A 108 0.61 11.63 5.75
N SER A 109 0.46 10.35 6.03
CA SER A 109 1.15 9.25 5.33
C SER A 109 0.27 8.62 4.25
N ALA A 110 0.89 7.88 3.33
CA ALA A 110 0.20 7.21 2.23
C ALA A 110 0.56 5.74 2.12
N ILE A 111 -0.35 4.93 1.57
CA ILE A 111 -0.08 3.58 1.07
C ILE A 111 -0.33 3.57 -0.43
N ILE A 112 0.66 3.16 -1.21
CA ILE A 112 0.56 3.06 -2.67
C ILE A 112 1.05 1.70 -3.16
N PHE A 113 0.54 1.29 -4.32
CA PHE A 113 0.98 0.10 -5.04
C PHE A 113 1.53 0.55 -6.39
N PRO A 114 2.87 0.72 -6.51
CA PRO A 114 3.47 1.38 -7.67
C PRO A 114 3.40 0.56 -8.96
N GLU A 115 3.01 -0.71 -8.90
CA GLU A 115 2.71 -1.52 -10.11
C GLU A 115 1.47 -1.03 -10.86
N GLY A 116 0.57 -0.33 -10.16
CA GLY A 116 -0.66 0.23 -10.72
C GLY A 116 -1.80 -0.77 -10.93
N MET A 117 -1.51 -2.05 -11.06
CA MET A 117 -2.49 -3.15 -11.16
C MET A 117 -1.99 -4.34 -10.33
N SER A 118 -2.93 -5.16 -9.85
CA SER A 118 -2.58 -6.40 -9.15
C SER A 118 -2.02 -7.44 -10.12
N SER A 119 -0.98 -8.15 -9.69
CA SER A 119 -0.35 -9.25 -10.42
C SER A 119 -0.46 -10.54 -9.62
N THR A 120 -0.55 -11.67 -10.31
CA THR A 120 -0.49 -13.01 -9.69
C THR A 120 0.96 -13.48 -9.48
N GLU A 121 1.93 -12.73 -9.97
CA GLU A 121 3.35 -13.03 -9.82
C GLU A 121 3.80 -12.87 -8.36
N ARG A 122 4.75 -13.71 -7.95
CA ARG A 122 5.28 -13.67 -6.58
C ARG A 122 6.07 -12.38 -6.29
N LEU A 123 6.80 -11.90 -7.28
CA LEU A 123 7.64 -10.71 -7.19
C LEU A 123 6.98 -9.54 -7.93
N PRO A 124 7.17 -8.32 -7.46
CA PRO A 124 6.58 -7.15 -8.09
C PRO A 124 7.08 -6.95 -9.52
N GLY A 125 6.19 -6.53 -10.42
CA GLY A 125 6.51 -6.06 -11.75
C GLY A 125 7.25 -4.70 -11.76
N PRO A 126 7.43 -4.09 -12.96
CA PRO A 126 7.97 -2.74 -13.08
C PRO A 126 7.09 -1.71 -12.37
N PHE A 127 7.72 -0.72 -11.77
CA PHE A 127 7.03 0.37 -11.08
C PHE A 127 6.74 1.53 -12.03
N LYS A 128 5.57 2.16 -11.84
CA LYS A 128 5.17 3.37 -12.52
C LYS A 128 5.86 4.61 -11.93
N ALA A 129 5.84 5.69 -12.68
CA ALA A 129 6.53 6.94 -12.34
C ALA A 129 6.00 7.64 -11.08
N GLU A 130 4.77 7.34 -10.65
CA GLU A 130 4.12 8.03 -9.53
C GLU A 130 4.96 7.99 -8.24
N LEU A 131 5.62 6.85 -7.95
CA LEU A 131 6.48 6.74 -6.77
C LEU A 131 7.67 7.71 -6.82
N PHE A 132 8.27 7.89 -8.00
CA PHE A 132 9.36 8.85 -8.21
C PHE A 132 8.89 10.30 -8.01
N TYR A 133 7.76 10.66 -8.58
CA TYR A 133 7.22 12.03 -8.43
C TYR A 133 6.83 12.34 -6.97
N LEU A 134 6.27 11.37 -6.26
CA LEU A 134 5.99 11.53 -4.82
C LEU A 134 7.28 11.66 -4.01
N ALA A 135 8.30 10.84 -4.29
CA ALA A 135 9.60 10.93 -3.63
C ALA A 135 10.27 12.29 -3.86
N SER A 136 10.15 12.85 -5.07
CA SER A 136 10.70 14.15 -5.42
C SER A 136 9.94 15.31 -4.76
N ALA A 137 8.61 15.22 -4.70
CA ALA A 137 7.76 16.26 -4.13
C ALA A 137 7.79 16.29 -2.59
N TYR A 138 8.04 15.16 -1.95
CA TYR A 138 8.03 15.00 -0.48
C TYR A 138 9.36 14.41 0.03
N PRO A 139 10.49 15.13 -0.11
CA PRO A 139 11.82 14.59 0.21
C PRO A 139 12.03 14.28 1.71
N ASN A 140 11.19 14.83 2.57
CA ASN A 140 11.23 14.59 4.01
C ASN A 140 10.40 13.37 4.45
N ALA A 141 9.55 12.83 3.57
CA ALA A 141 8.78 11.63 3.85
C ALA A 141 9.66 10.38 3.69
N GLU A 142 9.61 9.49 4.68
CA GLU A 142 10.29 8.20 4.60
C GLU A 142 9.56 7.27 3.61
N LEU A 143 10.24 6.79 2.58
CA LEU A 143 9.71 5.81 1.64
C LEU A 143 9.98 4.41 2.18
N VAL A 144 8.94 3.74 2.68
CA VAL A 144 9.06 2.43 3.34
C VAL A 144 8.64 1.31 2.38
N PRO A 145 9.58 0.46 1.93
CA PRO A 145 9.26 -0.70 1.11
C PRO A 145 8.55 -1.76 1.95
N ILE A 146 7.51 -2.37 1.38
CA ILE A 146 6.75 -3.42 2.04
C ILE A 146 6.59 -4.61 1.10
N PHE A 147 6.88 -5.79 1.61
CA PHE A 147 6.57 -7.03 0.93
C PHE A 147 5.35 -7.70 1.57
N LEU A 148 4.35 -7.96 0.73
CA LEU A 148 3.15 -8.72 1.08
C LEU A 148 3.29 -10.14 0.50
N GLU A 149 3.22 -11.15 1.35
CA GLU A 149 3.14 -12.53 0.87
C GLU A 149 1.83 -12.72 0.09
N SER A 150 1.87 -13.43 -1.05
CA SER A 150 0.69 -13.55 -1.93
C SER A 150 -0.45 -14.33 -1.28
N LEU A 151 -1.66 -13.73 -1.28
CA LEU A 151 -2.92 -14.37 -0.85
C LEU A 151 -3.32 -15.61 -1.67
N THR A 152 -2.68 -15.83 -2.81
CA THR A 152 -2.96 -17.02 -3.64
C THR A 152 -2.70 -18.33 -2.90
N ARG A 153 -1.85 -18.31 -1.86
CA ARG A 153 -1.63 -19.46 -0.97
C ARG A 153 -2.75 -19.65 0.06
N ALA A 154 -3.40 -18.55 0.47
CA ALA A 154 -4.51 -18.62 1.43
C ALA A 154 -5.83 -19.07 0.77
N PHE A 155 -5.96 -18.83 -0.54
CA PHE A 155 -7.10 -19.25 -1.34
C PHE A 155 -6.65 -20.06 -2.55
N PRO A 156 -6.27 -21.35 -2.38
CA PRO A 156 -6.00 -22.22 -3.51
C PRO A 156 -7.25 -22.33 -4.39
N LYS A 157 -7.08 -22.45 -5.70
CA LYS A 157 -8.21 -22.67 -6.62
C LYS A 157 -9.05 -23.85 -6.15
N GLY A 158 -10.34 -23.61 -5.82
CA GLY A 158 -11.27 -24.62 -5.34
C GLY A 158 -11.46 -24.71 -3.82
N ALA A 159 -10.74 -23.93 -3.02
CA ALA A 159 -10.97 -23.88 -1.58
C ALA A 159 -12.22 -23.05 -1.25
N LEU A 160 -13.16 -23.65 -0.49
CA LEU A 160 -14.38 -23.00 0.02
C LEU A 160 -14.09 -22.12 1.25
N PHE A 161 -12.96 -22.37 1.95
CA PHE A 161 -12.52 -21.61 3.12
C PHE A 161 -11.05 -21.21 2.96
N PRO A 162 -10.66 -20.03 3.49
CA PRO A 162 -9.25 -19.66 3.53
C PRO A 162 -8.48 -20.67 4.38
N VAL A 163 -7.37 -21.17 3.86
CA VAL A 163 -6.42 -21.91 4.67
C VAL A 163 -5.78 -20.88 5.61
N PRO A 164 -5.74 -21.10 6.94
CA PRO A 164 -5.09 -20.22 7.87
C PRO A 164 -3.56 -20.25 7.61
N VAL A 165 -3.13 -19.42 6.66
CA VAL A 165 -1.72 -19.21 6.36
C VAL A 165 -1.30 -17.97 7.12
N SER A 166 -0.23 -18.08 7.91
CA SER A 166 0.36 -16.93 8.60
C SER A 166 0.89 -15.94 7.57
N TYR A 167 0.16 -14.83 7.41
CA TYR A 167 0.48 -13.77 6.45
C TYR A 167 1.47 -12.81 7.08
N ALA A 168 2.63 -12.65 6.48
CA ALA A 168 3.60 -11.67 6.93
C ALA A 168 3.51 -10.39 6.08
N VAL A 169 3.34 -9.26 6.74
CA VAL A 169 3.54 -7.92 6.17
C VAL A 169 4.91 -7.46 6.61
N ARG A 170 5.89 -7.50 5.70
CA ARG A 170 7.29 -7.19 6.02
C ARG A 170 7.60 -5.75 5.67
N PHE A 171 7.94 -4.95 6.67
CA PHE A 171 8.33 -3.55 6.55
C PHE A 171 9.85 -3.45 6.50
N GLY A 172 10.40 -2.96 5.39
CA GLY A 172 11.83 -2.84 5.17
C GLY A 172 12.42 -1.51 5.61
N THR A 173 13.73 -1.39 5.42
CA THR A 173 14.47 -0.15 5.70
C THR A 173 13.97 0.97 4.78
N PRO A 174 13.64 2.15 5.34
CA PRO A 174 13.27 3.30 4.53
C PRO A 174 14.34 3.67 3.51
N ILE A 175 13.91 4.04 2.32
CA ILE A 175 14.77 4.59 1.28
C ILE A 175 14.42 6.05 1.02
N SER A 176 15.31 6.79 0.38
CA SER A 176 15.09 8.16 -0.08
C SER A 176 15.58 8.31 -1.52
N LEU A 177 15.05 9.28 -2.25
CA LEU A 177 15.60 9.67 -3.54
C LEU A 177 17.01 10.26 -3.34
N ARG A 178 17.97 9.76 -4.11
CA ARG A 178 19.36 10.24 -4.04
C ARG A 178 19.54 11.48 -4.92
N ARG A 179 20.52 12.30 -4.58
CA ARG A 179 20.87 13.45 -5.41
C ARG A 179 21.31 12.97 -6.81
N ASN A 180 20.73 13.56 -7.85
CA ASN A 180 20.97 13.23 -9.26
C ASN A 180 20.63 11.78 -9.67
N GLU A 181 19.82 11.07 -8.88
CA GLU A 181 19.32 9.75 -9.26
C GLU A 181 18.23 9.92 -10.32
N SER A 182 18.37 9.25 -11.45
CA SER A 182 17.35 9.24 -12.49
C SER A 182 16.11 8.48 -12.02
N LYS A 183 14.98 8.76 -12.69
CA LYS A 183 13.71 8.08 -12.43
C LYS A 183 13.86 6.55 -12.51
N ASP A 184 14.50 6.06 -13.56
CA ASP A 184 14.61 4.62 -13.81
C ASP A 184 15.53 3.91 -12.80
N GLU A 185 16.62 4.56 -12.40
CA GLU A 185 17.51 4.07 -11.33
C GLU A 185 16.77 3.99 -10.00
N PHE A 186 16.03 5.06 -9.64
CA PHE A 186 15.25 5.08 -8.41
C PHE A 186 14.18 4.00 -8.38
N LEU A 187 13.37 3.86 -9.44
CA LEU A 187 12.30 2.87 -9.52
C LEU A 187 12.85 1.44 -9.49
N THR A 188 13.98 1.19 -10.15
CA THR A 188 14.68 -0.10 -10.09
C THR A 188 15.14 -0.42 -8.68
N ARG A 189 15.75 0.55 -7.99
CA ARG A 189 16.21 0.39 -6.60
C ARG A 189 15.05 0.23 -5.63
N ALA A 190 13.96 0.98 -5.80
CA ALA A 190 12.77 0.85 -4.99
C ALA A 190 12.14 -0.55 -5.14
N ARG A 191 12.06 -1.06 -6.37
CA ARG A 191 11.59 -2.42 -6.64
C ARG A 191 12.50 -3.46 -5.99
N ALA A 192 13.82 -3.32 -6.11
CA ALA A 192 14.80 -4.21 -5.47
C ALA A 192 14.66 -4.22 -3.94
N ALA A 193 14.33 -3.08 -3.32
CA ALA A 193 14.10 -3.00 -1.88
C ALA A 193 12.90 -3.85 -1.42
N ILE A 194 11.82 -3.95 -2.22
CA ILE A 194 10.71 -4.87 -1.92
C ILE A 194 11.14 -6.33 -2.13
N ILE A 195 11.86 -6.63 -3.22
CA ILE A 195 12.32 -7.99 -3.55
C ILE A 195 13.25 -8.54 -2.46
N ALA A 196 14.07 -7.70 -1.86
CA ALA A 196 14.96 -8.10 -0.76
C ALA A 196 14.22 -8.53 0.52
N LEU A 197 12.92 -8.24 0.62
CA LEU A 197 12.07 -8.67 1.72
C LEU A 197 11.31 -9.99 1.43
N ALA A 198 11.41 -10.54 0.21
CA ALA A 198 10.62 -11.70 -0.25
C ALA A 198 10.98 -13.04 0.40
#